data_f58395e62048db9599fac1309df74ba3
#
_entry.id   f58395e62048db9599fac1309df74ba3
#
_cell.length_a   1.000
_cell.length_b   1.000
_cell.length_c   1.000
_cell.angle_alpha   90.00
_cell.angle_beta   90.00
_cell.angle_gamma   90.00
#
_symmetry.space_group_name_H-M   'P 1'
#
loop_
_entity.id
_entity.type
_entity.pdbx_description
1 polymer ?
#
loop_
_entity_poly.entity_id
_entity_poly.type
_entity_poly.pdbx_seq_one_letter_code
_entity_poly.pdbx_strand_id
1 'polypeptide(L)'
;MDDDPLLRIVFIIREEYLSQLDNFAGFVKGGLWPRFRLEYLRKEAALLAIKRPLENTRRSFAPGVAEKLVDDLLKLQVEKISPLTLKQAEVIGEYVEPIVLQAVCLRLWRWLPEQITQITQAEMENFWIDGVV
;
A
#
# COMPACT_ATOMS: atom_id res chain seq x y z
N MET A 1 -13.42 -38.00 9.53
CA MET A 1 -12.73 -36.74 9.79
C MET A 1 -13.81 -35.73 10.15
N ASP A 2 -13.95 -35.45 11.43
CA ASP A 2 -15.00 -34.55 11.92
C ASP A 2 -14.73 -33.15 11.35
N ASP A 3 -15.70 -32.63 10.60
CA ASP A 3 -15.67 -31.24 10.11
C ASP A 3 -15.79 -30.31 11.32
N ASP A 4 -14.68 -29.76 11.83
CA ASP A 4 -14.73 -28.71 12.83
C ASP A 4 -15.32 -27.43 12.18
N PRO A 5 -16.58 -27.06 12.49
CA PRO A 5 -17.23 -25.91 11.85
C PRO A 5 -16.57 -24.57 12.22
N LEU A 6 -15.69 -24.58 13.22
CA LEU A 6 -14.97 -23.38 13.68
C LEU A 6 -13.62 -23.21 12.99
N LEU A 7 -13.07 -24.28 12.37
CA LEU A 7 -11.80 -24.15 11.64
C LEU A 7 -11.99 -23.33 10.38
N ARG A 8 -11.17 -22.29 10.25
CA ARG A 8 -11.06 -21.45 9.06
C ARG A 8 -9.60 -21.37 8.65
N ILE A 9 -9.33 -21.70 7.39
CA ILE A 9 -7.97 -21.68 6.82
C ILE A 9 -7.93 -20.61 5.75
N VAL A 10 -6.97 -19.70 5.84
CA VAL A 10 -6.71 -18.65 4.85
C VAL A 10 -5.34 -18.92 4.23
N PHE A 11 -5.29 -19.06 2.92
CA PHE A 11 -4.06 -19.16 2.15
C PHE A 11 -3.73 -17.76 1.59
N ILE A 12 -2.54 -17.26 1.90
CA ILE A 12 -2.01 -16.00 1.36
C ILE A 12 -0.84 -16.36 0.47
N ILE A 13 -1.01 -16.17 -0.83
CA ILE A 13 -0.01 -16.55 -1.83
C ILE A 13 0.16 -15.46 -2.88
N ARG A 14 1.32 -15.45 -3.54
CA ARG A 14 1.57 -14.59 -4.69
C ARG A 14 0.87 -15.17 -5.93
N GLU A 15 0.41 -14.29 -6.82
CA GLU A 15 -0.41 -14.65 -7.98
C GLU A 15 0.29 -15.66 -8.91
N GLU A 16 1.60 -15.57 -9.08
CA GLU A 16 2.37 -16.52 -9.89
C GLU A 16 2.34 -17.96 -9.39
N TYR A 17 1.99 -18.18 -8.11
CA TYR A 17 1.86 -19.53 -7.53
C TYR A 17 0.42 -20.06 -7.49
N LEU A 18 -0.55 -19.29 -7.98
CA LEU A 18 -1.97 -19.66 -7.90
C LEU A 18 -2.26 -20.95 -8.66
N SER A 19 -1.65 -21.14 -9.84
CA SER A 19 -1.81 -22.37 -10.62
C SER A 19 -1.30 -23.62 -9.92
N GLN A 20 -0.28 -23.49 -9.08
CA GLN A 20 0.23 -24.60 -8.27
C GLN A 20 -0.74 -24.96 -7.16
N LEU A 21 -1.40 -23.98 -6.55
CA LEU A 21 -2.41 -24.19 -5.52
C LEU A 21 -3.68 -24.86 -6.08
N ASP A 22 -4.04 -24.58 -7.34
CA ASP A 22 -5.21 -25.16 -7.99
C ASP A 22 -5.15 -26.69 -8.06
N ASN A 23 -3.95 -27.28 -8.12
CA ASN A 23 -3.75 -28.73 -8.08
C ASN A 23 -4.25 -29.36 -6.77
N PHE A 24 -4.35 -28.59 -5.69
CA PHE A 24 -4.80 -29.04 -4.38
C PHE A 24 -6.28 -28.74 -4.11
N ALA A 25 -6.95 -28.02 -5.01
CA ALA A 25 -8.36 -27.63 -4.82
C ALA A 25 -9.31 -28.81 -4.61
N GLY A 26 -9.02 -29.97 -5.23
CA GLY A 26 -9.80 -31.19 -5.07
C GLY A 26 -9.70 -31.85 -3.70
N PHE A 27 -8.68 -31.53 -2.90
CA PHE A 27 -8.50 -32.07 -1.54
C PHE A 27 -9.23 -31.25 -0.47
N VAL A 28 -9.73 -30.07 -0.84
CA VAL A 28 -10.42 -29.16 0.08
C VAL A 28 -11.91 -29.18 -0.21
N LYS A 29 -12.74 -29.53 0.77
CA LYS A 29 -14.19 -29.52 0.65
C LYS A 29 -14.68 -28.11 0.30
N GLY A 30 -15.39 -27.95 -0.81
CA GLY A 30 -15.78 -26.64 -1.34
C GLY A 30 -14.72 -25.97 -2.23
N GLY A 31 -13.59 -26.67 -2.49
CA GLY A 31 -12.49 -26.12 -3.26
C GLY A 31 -11.75 -24.99 -2.52
N LEU A 32 -11.04 -24.18 -3.28
CA LEU A 32 -10.33 -23.00 -2.76
C LEU A 32 -11.10 -21.73 -3.04
N TRP A 33 -12.35 -21.69 -2.63
CA TRP A 33 -13.25 -20.55 -2.74
C TRP A 33 -13.77 -20.10 -1.36
N PRO A 34 -14.09 -18.82 -1.15
CA PRO A 34 -13.89 -17.67 -2.07
C PRO A 34 -12.42 -17.25 -2.22
N ARG A 35 -12.09 -16.68 -3.38
CA ARG A 35 -10.77 -16.08 -3.65
C ARG A 35 -10.90 -14.57 -3.59
N PHE A 36 -9.94 -13.91 -2.95
CA PHE A 36 -9.82 -12.47 -2.90
C PHE A 36 -8.48 -12.03 -3.47
N ARG A 37 -8.49 -11.22 -4.52
CA ARG A 37 -7.27 -10.66 -5.09
C ARG A 37 -6.96 -9.34 -4.41
N LEU A 38 -5.76 -9.24 -3.82
CA LEU A 38 -5.23 -7.98 -3.31
C LEU A 38 -4.60 -7.20 -4.47
N GLU A 39 -5.19 -6.07 -4.79
CA GLU A 39 -4.65 -5.14 -5.77
C GLU A 39 -3.83 -4.04 -5.09
N TYR A 40 -2.95 -3.39 -5.86
CA TYR A 40 -2.28 -2.19 -5.42
C TYR A 40 -3.30 -1.07 -5.10
N LEU A 41 -2.89 -0.14 -4.26
CA LEU A 41 -3.78 0.94 -3.82
C LEU A 41 -3.93 1.99 -4.93
N ARG A 42 -5.15 2.26 -5.35
CA ARG A 42 -5.45 3.46 -6.13
C ARG A 42 -5.28 4.71 -5.27
N LYS A 43 -5.18 5.86 -5.92
CA LYS A 43 -4.94 7.16 -5.26
C LYS A 43 -5.87 7.39 -4.06
N GLU A 44 -7.17 7.15 -4.22
CA GLU A 44 -8.16 7.36 -3.16
C GLU A 44 -7.95 6.42 -1.98
N ALA A 45 -7.66 5.15 -2.26
CA ALA A 45 -7.38 4.16 -1.22
C ALA A 45 -6.06 4.46 -0.50
N ALA A 46 -5.03 4.92 -1.22
CA ALA A 46 -3.76 5.36 -0.63
C ALA A 46 -3.97 6.58 0.28
N LEU A 47 -4.77 7.57 -0.13
CA LEU A 47 -5.12 8.73 0.69
C LEU A 47 -5.84 8.32 1.98
N LEU A 48 -6.79 7.39 1.91
CA LEU A 48 -7.46 6.87 3.10
C LEU A 48 -6.48 6.12 4.01
N ALA A 49 -5.57 5.34 3.43
CA ALA A 49 -4.58 4.57 4.19
C ALA A 49 -3.62 5.47 4.99
N ILE A 50 -3.28 6.67 4.49
CA ILE A 50 -2.39 7.60 5.20
C ILE A 50 -3.13 8.55 6.15
N LYS A 51 -4.40 8.91 5.85
CA LYS A 51 -5.17 9.87 6.66
C LYS A 51 -5.87 9.21 7.85
N ARG A 52 -6.54 8.07 7.65
CA ARG A 52 -7.32 7.39 8.69
C ARG A 52 -6.55 7.05 9.97
N PRO A 53 -5.31 6.54 9.91
CA PRO A 53 -4.55 6.27 11.13
C PRO A 53 -4.28 7.52 11.99
N LEU A 54 -4.33 8.72 11.39
CA LEU A 54 -4.09 9.98 12.08
C LEU A 54 -5.33 10.52 12.80
N GLU A 55 -6.54 10.09 12.44
CA GLU A 55 -7.81 10.61 12.98
C GLU A 55 -7.91 10.53 14.52
N ASN A 56 -7.26 9.53 15.13
CA ASN A 56 -7.23 9.35 16.59
C ASN A 56 -5.89 9.80 17.21
N THR A 57 -5.10 10.59 16.50
CA THR A 57 -3.82 11.13 16.98
C THR A 57 -3.88 12.65 17.06
N ARG A 58 -2.80 13.25 17.58
CA ARG A 58 -2.65 14.70 17.59
C ARG A 58 -2.12 15.26 16.27
N ARG A 59 -1.81 14.39 15.31
CA ARG A 59 -1.19 14.77 14.03
C ARG A 59 -2.21 14.74 12.90
N SER A 60 -2.07 15.69 11.98
CA SER A 60 -2.85 15.74 10.74
C SER A 60 -1.99 16.27 9.60
N PHE A 61 -2.37 15.98 8.38
CA PHE A 61 -1.80 16.65 7.21
C PHE A 61 -2.46 18.00 7.01
N ALA A 62 -1.67 19.01 6.65
CA ALA A 62 -2.21 20.26 6.11
C ALA A 62 -2.93 20.01 4.78
N PRO A 63 -3.90 20.86 4.38
CA PRO A 63 -4.63 20.69 3.14
C PRO A 63 -3.70 20.51 1.93
N GLY A 64 -3.96 19.48 1.11
CA GLY A 64 -3.20 19.18 -0.11
C GLY A 64 -1.89 18.42 0.08
N VAL A 65 -1.36 18.34 1.30
CA VAL A 65 -0.04 17.71 1.56
C VAL A 65 -0.10 16.19 1.42
N ALA A 66 -1.16 15.55 1.91
CA ALA A 66 -1.36 14.11 1.75
C ALA A 66 -1.55 13.74 0.27
N GLU A 67 -2.29 14.55 -0.47
CA GLU A 67 -2.52 14.39 -1.91
C GLU A 67 -1.20 14.46 -2.67
N LYS A 68 -0.37 15.46 -2.36
CA LYS A 68 0.95 15.61 -2.97
C LYS A 68 1.87 14.42 -2.65
N LEU A 69 1.89 13.93 -1.41
CA LEU A 69 2.65 12.75 -1.03
C LEU A 69 2.27 11.54 -1.90
N VAL A 70 0.97 11.28 -2.08
CA VAL A 70 0.51 10.17 -2.90
C VAL A 70 0.87 10.38 -4.37
N ASP A 71 0.74 11.61 -4.90
CA ASP A 71 1.11 11.94 -6.27
C ASP A 71 2.61 11.76 -6.52
N ASP A 72 3.46 12.11 -5.56
CA ASP A 72 4.91 11.90 -5.65
C ASP A 72 5.27 10.41 -5.61
N LEU A 73 4.58 9.60 -4.81
CA LEU A 73 4.74 8.16 -4.81
C LEU A 73 4.32 7.49 -6.12
N LEU A 74 3.25 7.97 -6.75
CA LEU A 74 2.81 7.51 -8.07
C LEU A 74 3.86 7.79 -9.14
N LYS A 75 4.50 8.97 -9.11
CA LYS A 75 5.57 9.35 -10.06
C LYS A 75 6.82 8.50 -9.87
N LEU A 76 7.25 8.24 -8.65
CA LEU A 76 8.42 7.42 -8.34
C LEU A 76 8.30 5.99 -8.89
N GLN A 77 7.11 5.45 -9.00
CA GLN A 77 6.89 4.13 -9.60
C GLN A 77 7.09 4.16 -11.11
N VAL A 78 6.68 5.21 -11.79
CA VAL A 78 6.87 5.36 -13.24
C VAL A 78 8.36 5.45 -13.60
N GLU A 79 9.14 6.16 -12.81
CA GLU A 79 10.58 6.35 -13.03
C GLU A 79 11.43 5.07 -12.83
N LYS A 80 10.98 4.17 -11.97
CA LYS A 80 11.68 2.89 -11.69
C LYS A 80 11.53 1.86 -12.80
N ILE A 81 10.62 2.07 -13.74
CA ILE A 81 10.35 1.15 -14.83
C ILE A 81 11.13 1.65 -16.05
N SER A 82 12.22 0.95 -16.35
CA SER A 82 12.96 1.03 -17.59
C SER A 82 12.00 0.96 -18.80
N PRO A 83 12.33 1.44 -20.02
CA PRO A 83 11.39 1.81 -21.09
C PRO A 83 10.53 0.64 -21.58
N LEU A 84 9.62 0.22 -20.77
CA LEU A 84 8.49 -0.63 -21.12
C LEU A 84 7.41 0.26 -21.76
N THR A 85 6.76 -0.28 -22.76
CA THR A 85 5.74 0.38 -23.59
C THR A 85 4.89 1.40 -22.81
N LEU A 86 4.67 2.58 -23.39
CA LEU A 86 3.88 3.70 -22.83
C LEU A 86 2.58 3.28 -22.12
N LYS A 87 1.89 2.25 -22.63
CA LYS A 87 0.66 1.69 -22.00
C LYS A 87 0.89 1.04 -20.63
N GLN A 88 2.05 0.41 -20.41
CA GLN A 88 2.36 -0.20 -19.11
C GLN A 88 2.79 0.85 -18.10
N ALA A 89 3.46 1.91 -18.54
CA ALA A 89 3.82 3.05 -17.70
C ALA A 89 2.58 3.82 -17.21
N GLU A 90 1.55 4.03 -18.06
CA GLU A 90 0.29 4.66 -17.69
C GLU A 90 -0.45 3.86 -16.61
N VAL A 91 -0.56 2.54 -16.76
CA VAL A 91 -1.24 1.66 -15.80
C VAL A 91 -0.52 1.62 -14.45
N ILE A 92 0.81 1.66 -14.45
CA ILE A 92 1.60 1.60 -13.21
C ILE A 92 1.54 2.92 -12.45
N GLY A 93 1.44 4.07 -13.15
CA GLY A 93 1.25 5.38 -12.52
C GLY A 93 -0.11 5.58 -11.84
N GLU A 94 -1.05 4.63 -11.98
CA GLU A 94 -2.37 4.68 -11.32
C GLU A 94 -2.41 4.07 -9.92
N TYR A 95 -1.37 3.33 -9.51
CA TYR A 95 -1.36 2.54 -8.28
C TYR A 95 -0.14 2.81 -7.41
N VAL A 96 -0.34 2.79 -6.11
CA VAL A 96 0.73 2.86 -5.10
C VAL A 96 0.95 1.48 -4.50
N GLU A 97 2.20 1.04 -4.44
CA GLU A 97 2.56 -0.19 -3.73
C GLU A 97 2.38 -0.01 -2.22
N PRO A 98 1.59 -0.87 -1.55
CA PRO A 98 1.35 -0.76 -0.11
C PRO A 98 2.63 -0.75 0.73
N ILE A 99 3.64 -1.54 0.34
CA ILE A 99 4.91 -1.61 1.08
C ILE A 99 5.71 -0.31 0.99
N VAL A 100 5.70 0.36 -0.17
CA VAL A 100 6.37 1.65 -0.37
C VAL A 100 5.65 2.72 0.45
N LEU A 101 4.32 2.76 0.38
CA LEU A 101 3.50 3.67 1.17
C LEU A 101 3.78 3.51 2.67
N GLN A 102 3.76 2.26 3.16
CA GLN A 102 4.03 1.94 4.56
C GLN A 102 5.43 2.37 4.99
N ALA A 103 6.45 2.07 4.18
CA ALA A 103 7.83 2.42 4.49
C ALA A 103 8.02 3.95 4.60
N VAL A 104 7.46 4.70 3.65
CA VAL A 104 7.54 6.17 3.65
C VAL A 104 6.78 6.74 4.84
N CYS A 105 5.56 6.30 5.11
CA CYS A 105 4.78 6.78 6.25
C CYS A 105 5.44 6.45 7.59
N LEU A 106 6.05 5.26 7.74
CA LEU A 106 6.76 4.89 8.96
C LEU A 106 8.01 5.75 9.18
N ARG A 107 8.77 6.01 8.13
CA ARG A 107 9.95 6.89 8.20
C ARG A 107 9.54 8.33 8.51
N LEU A 108 8.54 8.86 7.84
CA LEU A 108 8.00 10.19 8.10
C LEU A 108 7.55 10.31 9.56
N TRP A 109 6.81 9.33 10.07
CA TRP A 109 6.34 9.31 11.45
C TRP A 109 7.48 9.35 12.47
N ARG A 110 8.56 8.62 12.23
CA ARG A 110 9.74 8.57 13.10
C ARG A 110 10.62 9.81 12.98
N TRP A 111 10.67 10.40 11.80
CA TRP A 111 11.47 11.60 11.53
C TRP A 111 10.83 12.86 12.12
N LEU A 112 9.49 12.95 12.11
CA LEU A 112 8.77 14.12 12.62
C LEU A 112 8.95 14.29 14.13
N PRO A 113 9.40 15.47 14.60
CA PRO A 113 9.42 15.82 16.02
C PRO A 113 8.06 15.66 16.69
N GLU A 114 8.03 15.30 17.97
CA GLU A 114 6.78 15.06 18.71
C GLU A 114 5.87 16.29 18.78
N GLN A 115 6.46 17.48 18.73
CA GLN A 115 5.77 18.77 18.81
C GLN A 115 4.97 19.09 17.54
N ILE A 116 5.32 18.48 16.41
CA ILE A 116 4.64 18.72 15.14
C ILE A 116 3.26 18.05 15.17
N THR A 117 2.23 18.85 15.17
CA THR A 117 0.84 18.40 15.11
C THR A 117 0.23 18.51 13.71
N GLN A 118 0.77 19.40 12.88
CA GLN A 118 0.34 19.56 11.50
C GLN A 118 1.53 19.36 10.55
N ILE A 119 1.41 18.35 9.69
CA ILE A 119 2.41 18.02 8.68
C ILE A 119 2.18 18.94 7.48
N THR A 120 3.05 19.91 7.29
CA THR A 120 2.96 20.90 6.21
C THR A 120 3.83 20.49 5.02
N GLN A 121 3.76 21.28 3.96
CA GLN A 121 4.61 21.11 2.80
C GLN A 121 6.10 21.26 3.15
N ALA A 122 6.44 22.16 4.08
CA ALA A 122 7.83 22.39 4.52
C ALA A 122 8.40 21.15 5.23
N GLU A 123 7.64 20.51 6.13
CA GLU A 123 8.05 19.26 6.75
C GLU A 123 8.25 18.14 5.72
N MET A 124 7.39 18.07 4.70
CA MET A 124 7.55 17.07 3.64
C MET A 124 8.79 17.32 2.79
N GLU A 125 9.09 18.55 2.44
CA GLU A 125 10.31 18.90 1.68
C GLU A 125 11.58 18.57 2.47
N ASN A 126 11.63 18.93 3.74
CA ASN A 126 12.74 18.59 4.62
C ASN A 126 12.89 17.08 4.81
N PHE A 127 11.76 16.36 4.95
CA PHE A 127 11.77 14.90 5.03
C PHE A 127 12.37 14.24 3.78
N TRP A 128 12.05 14.73 2.57
CA TRP A 128 12.62 14.17 1.34
C TRP A 128 14.13 14.45 1.21
N ILE A 129 14.62 15.53 1.79
CA ILE A 129 16.04 15.89 1.78
C ILE A 129 16.80 15.06 2.84
N ASP A 130 16.31 15.00 4.08
CA ASP A 130 17.05 14.49 5.23
C ASP A 130 16.57 13.11 5.71
N GLY A 131 15.32 12.77 5.47
CA GLY A 131 14.69 11.60 6.06
C GLY A 131 14.71 10.33 5.20
N VAL A 132 15.16 10.42 3.95
CA VAL A 132 15.19 9.30 2.98
C VAL A 132 16.59 8.70 2.82
N VAL A 133 17.62 9.33 3.39
CA VAL A 133 19.00 8.84 3.38
C VAL A 133 19.21 7.74 4.41
#